data_b4ef54e3dfb2c05102bb55407e2cf246
#
_entry.id   b4ef54e3dfb2c05102bb55407e2cf246
#
_cell.length_a   1.000
_cell.length_b   1.000
_cell.length_c   1.000
_cell.angle_alpha   90.00
_cell.angle_beta   90.00
_cell.angle_gamma   90.00
#
_symmetry.space_group_name_H-M   'P 1'
#
loop_
_entity.id
_entity.type
_entity.pdbx_description
1 polymer ?
#
loop_
_entity_poly.entity_id
_entity_poly.type
_entity_poly.pdbx_seq_one_letter_code
_entity_poly.pdbx_strand_id
1 'polypeptide(L)'
;MGLSVPMIYKWAQPATETGSAAANPLDRIEALLDSTDDGRIVQWICEHAGGFFIKNPQGSKPHPYSVMPATNQIVQEFADMLAVIAGAAVDNTISKKEAENIRGRWEELKTVTEGFVRCCEQGDFGPMRNQAAVPNNSLR
;
A
#
# COMPACT_ATOMS: atom_id res chain seq x y z
N MET A 1 10.03 30.20 0.96
CA MET A 1 10.20 30.42 2.41
C MET A 1 11.39 29.62 2.88
N GLY A 2 12.49 30.30 3.30
CA GLY A 2 13.66 29.60 3.85
C GLY A 2 13.42 29.29 5.32
N LEU A 3 13.37 28.01 5.69
CA LEU A 3 13.39 27.59 7.09
C LEU A 3 14.79 27.84 7.67
N SER A 4 14.87 28.44 8.86
CA SER A 4 16.16 28.64 9.52
C SER A 4 16.64 27.32 10.16
N VAL A 5 17.93 27.03 10.04
CA VAL A 5 18.55 25.84 10.64
C VAL A 5 18.22 25.68 12.14
N PRO A 6 18.27 26.74 12.99
CA PRO A 6 17.87 26.62 14.39
C PRO A 6 16.43 26.18 14.62
N MET A 7 15.51 26.52 13.72
CA MET A 7 14.11 26.13 13.83
C MET A 7 13.93 24.64 13.53
N ILE A 8 14.67 24.11 12.57
CA ILE A 8 14.66 22.67 12.25
C ILE A 8 15.19 21.86 13.45
N TYR A 9 16.29 22.32 14.07
CA TYR A 9 16.82 21.67 15.28
C TYR A 9 15.82 21.70 16.45
N LYS A 10 15.06 22.78 16.63
CA LYS A 10 14.03 22.86 17.67
C LYS A 10 12.90 21.85 17.46
N TRP A 11 12.51 21.60 16.21
CA TRP A 11 11.50 20.60 15.88
C TRP A 11 11.98 19.16 16.05
N ALA A 12 13.30 18.93 15.93
CA ALA A 12 13.91 17.61 16.11
C ALA A 12 14.18 17.26 17.58
N GLN A 13 14.01 18.19 18.51
CA GLN A 13 14.20 17.92 19.95
C GLN A 13 12.98 17.24 20.54
N PRO A 14 13.17 16.21 21.39
CA PRO A 14 12.04 15.60 22.12
C PRO A 14 11.35 16.65 22.99
N ALA A 15 10.01 16.59 23.07
CA ALA A 15 9.25 17.45 23.96
C ALA A 15 9.69 17.23 25.40
N THR A 16 10.26 18.25 26.03
CA THR A 16 10.59 18.21 27.46
C THR A 16 9.42 18.77 28.25
N GLU A 17 9.13 18.19 29.41
CA GLU A 17 7.99 18.53 30.26
C GLU A 17 7.93 20.02 30.71
N THR A 18 8.97 20.79 30.51
CA THR A 18 9.10 22.16 30.98
C THR A 18 9.35 23.22 29.89
N GLY A 19 9.40 22.82 28.61
CA GLY A 19 9.75 23.73 27.53
C GLY A 19 8.60 23.93 26.55
N SER A 20 8.31 25.19 26.22
CA SER A 20 7.55 25.58 25.04
C SER A 20 8.30 25.14 23.77
N ALA A 21 8.30 23.84 23.51
CA ALA A 21 8.79 23.29 22.26
C ALA A 21 7.88 23.85 21.15
N ALA A 22 8.46 24.52 20.17
CA ALA A 22 7.70 24.90 18.98
C ALA A 22 7.14 23.62 18.38
N ALA A 23 5.79 23.51 18.32
CA ALA A 23 5.12 22.31 17.85
C ALA A 23 5.69 21.89 16.49
N ASN A 24 6.10 20.64 16.39
CA ASN A 24 6.63 20.09 15.15
C ASN A 24 5.48 20.13 14.10
N PRO A 25 5.71 20.67 12.90
CA PRO A 25 4.70 20.65 11.85
C PRO A 25 4.18 19.25 11.51
N LEU A 26 4.97 18.19 11.75
CA LEU A 26 4.57 16.80 11.54
C LEU A 26 3.45 16.37 12.50
N ASP A 27 3.44 16.87 13.75
CA ASP A 27 2.38 16.59 14.73
C ASP A 27 1.01 17.09 14.24
N ARG A 28 1.00 18.18 13.47
CA ARG A 28 -0.22 18.70 12.83
C ARG A 28 -0.70 17.84 11.68
N ILE A 29 0.22 17.22 10.94
CA ILE A 29 -0.12 16.29 9.85
C ILE A 29 -0.75 15.02 10.46
N GLU A 30 -0.16 14.49 11.54
CA GLU A 30 -0.73 13.37 12.28
C GLU A 30 -2.14 13.67 12.77
N ALA A 31 -2.33 14.77 13.50
CA ALA A 31 -3.64 15.20 13.97
C ALA A 31 -4.66 15.41 12.84
N LEU A 32 -4.22 15.88 11.68
CA LEU A 32 -5.08 16.05 10.51
C LEU A 32 -5.49 14.70 9.91
N LEU A 33 -4.58 13.75 9.82
CA LEU A 33 -4.85 12.38 9.37
C LEU A 33 -5.84 11.69 10.30
N ASP A 34 -5.62 11.77 11.62
CA ASP A 34 -6.49 11.18 12.64
C ASP A 34 -7.91 11.75 12.60
N SER A 35 -8.01 13.06 12.30
CA SER A 35 -9.33 13.73 12.27
C SER A 35 -10.10 13.53 10.97
N THR A 36 -9.41 13.28 9.85
CA THR A 36 -10.04 13.24 8.51
C THR A 36 -10.03 11.86 7.87
N ASP A 37 -9.17 10.94 8.31
CA ASP A 37 -8.85 9.65 7.65
C ASP A 37 -8.55 9.84 6.14
N ASP A 38 -8.01 10.99 5.75
CA ASP A 38 -7.76 11.35 4.36
C ASP A 38 -6.33 11.06 3.93
N GLY A 39 -6.11 9.89 3.33
CA GLY A 39 -4.80 9.46 2.83
C GLY A 39 -4.21 10.33 1.71
N ARG A 40 -4.98 11.26 1.09
CA ARG A 40 -4.50 12.15 0.03
C ARG A 40 -3.38 13.07 0.50
N ILE A 41 -3.36 13.41 1.79
CA ILE A 41 -2.30 14.22 2.40
C ILE A 41 -0.98 13.48 2.34
N VAL A 42 -0.97 12.20 2.74
CA VAL A 42 0.23 11.35 2.70
C VAL A 42 0.67 11.11 1.26
N GLN A 43 -0.28 10.83 0.37
CA GLN A 43 -0.01 10.67 -1.06
C GLN A 43 0.69 11.91 -1.63
N TRP A 44 0.19 13.11 -1.34
CA TRP A 44 0.79 14.37 -1.80
C TRP A 44 2.22 14.56 -1.27
N ILE A 45 2.46 14.24 0.01
CA ILE A 45 3.80 14.34 0.62
C ILE A 45 4.78 13.39 -0.09
N CYS A 46 4.34 12.13 -0.33
CA CYS A 46 5.17 11.14 -1.01
C CYS A 46 5.49 11.56 -2.45
N GLU A 47 4.51 12.07 -3.20
CA GLU A 47 4.71 12.57 -4.57
C GLU A 47 5.68 13.75 -4.59
N HIS A 48 5.62 14.65 -3.62
CA HIS A 48 6.54 15.79 -3.51
C HIS A 48 7.98 15.35 -3.20
N ALA A 49 8.13 14.22 -2.51
CA ALA A 49 9.42 13.58 -2.24
C ALA A 49 9.92 12.69 -3.40
N GLY A 50 9.19 12.60 -4.51
CA GLY A 50 9.53 11.74 -5.65
C GLY A 50 9.17 10.26 -5.45
N GLY A 51 8.30 9.97 -4.48
CA GLY A 51 7.82 8.63 -4.15
C GLY A 51 6.31 8.48 -4.32
N PHE A 52 5.77 7.38 -3.82
CA PHE A 52 4.33 7.11 -3.79
C PHE A 52 3.94 6.49 -2.44
N PHE A 53 2.68 6.71 -2.05
CA PHE A 53 2.11 6.11 -0.85
C PHE A 53 1.43 4.78 -1.20
N ILE A 54 1.66 3.74 -0.37
CA ILE A 54 0.92 2.49 -0.41
C ILE A 54 0.17 2.37 0.91
N LYS A 55 -1.16 2.29 0.85
CA LYS A 55 -1.96 2.03 2.04
C LYS A 55 -1.65 0.61 2.52
N ASN A 56 -1.29 0.46 3.79
CA ASN A 56 -1.10 -0.86 4.37
C ASN A 56 -2.36 -1.70 4.16
N PRO A 57 -2.27 -2.94 3.69
CA PRO A 57 -3.42 -3.82 3.63
C PRO A 57 -4.01 -3.89 5.03
N GLN A 58 -5.29 -3.57 5.16
CA GLN A 58 -6.02 -3.70 6.41
C GLN A 58 -5.90 -5.17 6.82
N GLY A 59 -5.19 -5.43 7.91
CA GLY A 59 -4.96 -6.77 8.40
C GLY A 59 -6.29 -7.45 8.69
N SER A 60 -6.83 -8.18 7.72
CA SER A 60 -7.71 -9.29 8.05
C SER A 60 -6.89 -10.22 8.93
N LYS A 61 -7.49 -10.64 10.06
CA LYS A 61 -6.89 -11.59 11.01
C LYS A 61 -6.09 -12.66 10.27
N PRO A 62 -4.94 -13.12 10.80
CA PRO A 62 -4.05 -14.01 10.10
C PRO A 62 -4.78 -15.31 9.73
N HIS A 63 -5.35 -15.35 8.55
CA HIS A 63 -5.52 -16.60 7.86
C HIS A 63 -4.12 -16.99 7.38
N PRO A 64 -3.71 -18.26 7.57
CA PRO A 64 -2.45 -18.70 6.99
C PRO A 64 -2.54 -18.50 5.47
N TYR A 65 -1.92 -17.41 5.00
CA TYR A 65 -1.86 -17.13 3.59
C TYR A 65 -1.11 -18.27 2.92
N SER A 66 -1.73 -18.86 1.92
CA SER A 66 -1.07 -19.82 1.07
C SER A 66 -0.32 -19.06 -0.02
N VAL A 67 0.96 -19.35 -0.22
CA VAL A 67 1.81 -18.65 -1.19
C VAL A 67 1.19 -18.67 -2.60
N MET A 68 0.67 -19.81 -3.06
CA MET A 68 0.10 -19.96 -4.39
C MET A 68 -1.12 -19.07 -4.65
N PRO A 69 -2.15 -19.02 -3.79
CA PRO A 69 -3.27 -18.10 -3.97
C PRO A 69 -2.83 -16.63 -3.95
N ALA A 70 -1.90 -16.25 -3.08
CA ALA A 70 -1.40 -14.88 -3.02
C ALA A 70 -0.63 -14.49 -4.30
N THR A 71 0.19 -15.39 -4.84
CA THR A 71 0.86 -15.18 -6.13
C THR A 71 -0.13 -15.08 -7.27
N ASN A 72 -1.15 -15.95 -7.30
CA ASN A 72 -2.19 -15.90 -8.32
C ASN A 72 -2.98 -14.59 -8.27
N GLN A 73 -3.22 -14.04 -7.08
CA GLN A 73 -3.86 -12.74 -6.93
C GLN A 73 -3.02 -11.62 -7.55
N ILE A 74 -1.70 -11.59 -7.33
CA ILE A 74 -0.82 -10.62 -7.96
C ILE A 74 -0.87 -10.72 -9.49
N VAL A 75 -0.84 -11.94 -10.03
CA VAL A 75 -0.94 -12.19 -11.48
C VAL A 75 -2.28 -11.67 -12.02
N GLN A 76 -3.38 -11.91 -11.29
CA GLN A 76 -4.71 -11.45 -11.69
C GLN A 76 -4.79 -9.91 -11.71
N GLU A 77 -4.34 -9.23 -10.65
CA GLU A 77 -4.35 -7.75 -10.60
C GLU A 77 -3.48 -7.13 -11.70
N PHE A 78 -2.35 -7.77 -12.00
CA PHE A 78 -1.50 -7.33 -13.12
C PHE A 78 -2.20 -7.52 -14.48
N ALA A 79 -2.86 -8.66 -14.69
CA ALA A 79 -3.62 -8.93 -15.91
C ALA A 79 -4.79 -7.94 -16.08
N ASP A 80 -5.50 -7.63 -15.01
CA ASP A 80 -6.60 -6.65 -15.02
C ASP A 80 -6.10 -5.25 -15.36
N MET A 81 -4.94 -4.85 -14.83
CA MET A 81 -4.30 -3.58 -15.19
C MET A 81 -3.95 -3.55 -16.69
N LEU A 82 -3.36 -4.62 -17.23
CA LEU A 82 -3.04 -4.71 -18.65
C LEU A 82 -4.29 -4.66 -19.54
N ALA A 83 -5.38 -5.29 -19.13
CA ALA A 83 -6.65 -5.24 -19.85
C ALA A 83 -7.20 -3.81 -19.92
N VAL A 84 -7.13 -3.04 -18.84
CA VAL A 84 -7.55 -1.64 -18.81
C VAL A 84 -6.65 -0.78 -19.71
N ILE A 85 -5.34 -0.99 -19.70
CA ILE A 85 -4.39 -0.29 -20.57
C ILE A 85 -4.68 -0.61 -22.04
N ALA A 86 -4.87 -1.90 -22.37
CA ALA A 86 -5.16 -2.32 -23.74
C ALA A 86 -6.49 -1.73 -24.25
N GLY A 87 -7.51 -1.66 -23.39
CA GLY A 87 -8.79 -1.02 -23.73
C GLY A 87 -8.66 0.48 -23.98
N ALA A 88 -7.86 1.17 -23.17
CA ALA A 88 -7.61 2.60 -23.31
C ALA A 88 -6.76 2.95 -24.55
N ALA A 89 -5.89 2.03 -24.98
CA ALA A 89 -4.97 2.27 -26.09
C ALA A 89 -5.58 2.02 -27.49
N VAL A 90 -6.85 1.64 -27.60
CA VAL A 90 -7.49 1.25 -28.87
C VAL A 90 -7.46 2.36 -29.91
N ASP A 91 -7.62 3.61 -29.49
CA ASP A 91 -7.63 4.78 -30.38
C ASP A 91 -6.29 5.56 -30.37
N ASN A 92 -5.24 5.01 -29.76
CA ASN A 92 -3.91 5.62 -29.56
C ASN A 92 -3.94 6.93 -28.75
N THR A 93 -5.00 7.18 -27.99
CA THR A 93 -5.10 8.33 -27.09
C THR A 93 -5.55 7.88 -25.71
N ILE A 94 -5.03 8.50 -24.67
CA ILE A 94 -5.45 8.20 -23.29
C ILE A 94 -6.22 9.41 -22.76
N SER A 95 -7.51 9.25 -22.57
CA SER A 95 -8.33 10.27 -21.95
C SER A 95 -8.01 10.39 -20.44
N LYS A 96 -8.42 11.52 -19.84
CA LYS A 96 -8.23 11.74 -18.39
C LYS A 96 -8.90 10.64 -17.55
N LYS A 97 -10.11 10.21 -17.94
CA LYS A 97 -10.84 9.14 -17.24
C LYS A 97 -10.13 7.79 -17.33
N GLU A 98 -9.56 7.47 -18.48
CA GLU A 98 -8.78 6.24 -18.66
C GLU A 98 -7.49 6.28 -17.85
N ALA A 99 -6.81 7.42 -17.83
CA ALA A 99 -5.63 7.60 -16.97
C ALA A 99 -5.96 7.41 -15.48
N GLU A 100 -7.11 7.91 -15.02
CA GLU A 100 -7.60 7.70 -13.66
C GLU A 100 -7.90 6.21 -13.38
N ASN A 101 -8.51 5.50 -14.32
CA ASN A 101 -8.76 4.06 -14.21
C ASN A 101 -7.45 3.25 -14.15
N ILE A 102 -6.50 3.55 -15.02
CA ILE A 102 -5.16 2.91 -15.02
C ILE A 102 -4.48 3.18 -13.67
N ARG A 103 -4.57 4.40 -13.16
CA ARG A 103 -4.03 4.74 -11.84
C ARG A 103 -4.69 3.91 -10.73
N GLY A 104 -6.01 3.73 -10.75
CA GLY A 104 -6.73 2.91 -9.78
C GLY A 104 -6.25 1.46 -9.76
N ARG A 105 -6.10 0.83 -10.94
CA ARG A 105 -5.55 -0.54 -11.04
C ARG A 105 -4.12 -0.65 -10.53
N TRP A 106 -3.30 0.37 -10.80
CA TRP A 106 -1.96 0.44 -10.26
C TRP A 106 -1.93 0.50 -8.73
N GLU A 107 -2.85 1.27 -8.10
CA GLU A 107 -2.97 1.32 -6.64
C GLU A 107 -3.37 -0.04 -6.04
N GLU A 108 -4.30 -0.77 -6.68
CA GLU A 108 -4.69 -2.12 -6.27
C GLU A 108 -3.50 -3.09 -6.37
N LEU A 109 -2.80 -3.12 -7.49
CA LEU A 109 -1.62 -3.98 -7.68
C LEU A 109 -0.52 -3.70 -6.64
N LYS A 110 -0.23 -2.43 -6.35
CA LYS A 110 0.72 -2.05 -5.30
C LYS A 110 0.31 -2.61 -3.94
N THR A 111 -0.96 -2.47 -3.58
CA THR A 111 -1.48 -2.90 -2.29
C THR A 111 -1.37 -4.41 -2.11
N VAL A 112 -1.74 -5.18 -3.14
CA VAL A 112 -1.66 -6.65 -3.10
C VAL A 112 -0.20 -7.12 -3.04
N THR A 113 0.67 -6.50 -3.85
CA THR A 113 2.09 -6.85 -3.88
C THR A 113 2.79 -6.53 -2.57
N GLU A 114 2.51 -5.37 -1.98
CA GLU A 114 3.05 -4.98 -0.67
C GLU A 114 2.56 -5.92 0.43
N GLY A 115 1.28 -6.30 0.40
CA GLY A 115 0.73 -7.30 1.32
C GLY A 115 1.47 -8.64 1.25
N PHE A 116 1.78 -9.09 0.03
CA PHE A 116 2.56 -10.30 -0.19
C PHE A 116 3.98 -10.19 0.38
N VAL A 117 4.68 -9.10 0.09
CA VAL A 117 6.04 -8.86 0.59
C VAL A 117 6.08 -8.85 2.11
N ARG A 118 5.14 -8.17 2.75
CA ARG A 118 5.03 -8.15 4.22
C ARG A 118 4.78 -9.53 4.81
N CYS A 119 3.90 -10.34 4.19
CA CYS A 119 3.71 -11.73 4.63
C CYS A 119 5.00 -12.57 4.49
N CYS A 120 5.81 -12.32 3.46
CA CYS A 120 7.13 -12.95 3.33
C CYS A 120 8.08 -12.54 4.45
N GLU A 121 8.15 -11.25 4.76
CA GLU A 121 9.03 -10.69 5.79
C GLU A 121 8.64 -11.16 7.19
N GLN A 122 7.34 -11.31 7.47
CA GLN A 122 6.80 -11.74 8.76
C GLN A 122 6.74 -13.27 8.92
N GLY A 123 6.94 -14.01 7.83
CA GLY A 123 6.86 -15.48 7.85
C GLY A 123 5.43 -16.02 7.98
N ASP A 124 4.43 -15.23 7.59
CA ASP A 124 3.00 -15.54 7.77
C ASP A 124 2.44 -16.55 6.76
N PHE A 125 3.27 -17.05 5.84
CA PHE A 125 2.85 -18.13 4.94
C PHE A 125 2.88 -19.46 5.68
N GLY A 126 1.71 -20.06 5.88
CA GLY A 126 1.59 -21.41 6.44
C GLY A 126 2.27 -22.46 5.53
N PRO A 127 2.78 -23.57 6.11
CA PRO A 127 3.37 -24.64 5.32
C PRO A 127 2.36 -25.14 4.28
N MET A 128 2.80 -25.36 3.05
CA MET A 128 1.98 -25.99 2.02
C MET A 128 1.51 -27.34 2.56
N ARG A 129 0.24 -27.45 2.92
CA ARG A 129 -0.39 -28.76 3.08
C ARG A 129 -0.35 -29.41 1.71
N ASN A 130 0.45 -30.47 1.57
CA ASN A 130 0.39 -31.33 0.39
C ASN A 130 -1.07 -31.75 0.20
N GLN A 131 -1.74 -31.18 -0.81
CA GLN A 131 -3.00 -31.71 -1.33
C GLN A 131 -2.76 -32.98 -2.15
N ALA A 132 -2.08 -33.94 -1.56
CA ALA A 132 -1.87 -35.25 -2.13
C ALA A 132 -2.41 -36.26 -1.14
N ALA A 133 -3.70 -36.45 -1.11
CA ALA A 133 -4.38 -37.71 -0.85
C ALA A 133 -5.90 -37.48 -0.86
N VAL A 134 -6.49 -37.35 -2.03
CA VAL A 134 -7.87 -37.78 -2.19
C VAL A 134 -7.81 -39.30 -2.11
N PRO A 135 -8.34 -39.97 -1.06
CA PRO A 135 -8.47 -41.40 -1.09
C PRO A 135 -9.50 -41.74 -2.17
N ASN A 136 -8.99 -42.40 -3.21
CA ASN A 136 -9.83 -43.01 -4.24
C ASN A 136 -10.62 -44.11 -3.57
N ASN A 137 -11.81 -43.82 -3.06
CA ASN A 137 -12.73 -44.80 -2.55
C ASN A 137 -13.77 -45.14 -3.65
N SER A 138 -13.28 -45.82 -4.67
CA SER A 138 -14.12 -46.53 -5.62
C SER A 138 -13.95 -48.03 -5.39
N LEU A 139 -15.08 -48.69 -5.21
CA LEU A 139 -15.31 -50.15 -5.27
C LEU A 139 -15.34 -50.89 -3.91
N ARG A 140 -16.53 -50.96 -3.35
CA ARG A 140 -17.22 -52.26 -3.18
C ARG A 140 -18.70 -52.05 -3.00
#